data_c49e7456087cbb56d49daf0ad5c13371
#
_entry.id   c49e7456087cbb56d49daf0ad5c13371
#
_cell.length_a   1.000
_cell.length_b   1.000
_cell.length_c   1.000
_cell.angle_alpha   90.00
_cell.angle_beta   90.00
_cell.angle_gamma   90.00
#
_symmetry.space_group_name_H-M   'P 1'
#
loop_
_entity.id
_entity.type
_entity.pdbx_description
1 polymer ?
#
loop_
_entity_poly.entity_id
_entity_poly.type
_entity_poly.pdbx_seq_one_letter_code
_entity_poly.pdbx_strand_id
1 'polypeptide(L)'
;DSEGKPLTGKQIIDGKEYYFRENGSARRGDFNFFGTGPYYDKKTGAAVYKAGLVEVGNGQWCYINDKSEKLLYLQNIDGKLYYFENFRAIYYTSGYLAKDKVLSPEAEDYDRHWTTNSTEVVKSEPYAYYYFDAETGAAVTNQFINWRGNTYYFGADGKALVFDQIIDGKHYYFDEQGKQVKGQFILDYNGKRYFDDNTGELLTNTIR
;
A
#
# COMPACT_ATOMS: atom_id res chain seq x y z
N ASP A 1 -21.70 -8.41 35.43
CA ASP A 1 -21.17 -8.91 36.71
C ASP A 1 -22.25 -9.61 37.51
N SER A 2 -21.92 -10.12 38.68
CA SER A 2 -22.85 -10.84 39.57
C SER A 2 -24.00 -9.98 40.11
N GLU A 3 -23.89 -8.64 39.99
CA GLU A 3 -24.93 -7.71 40.41
C GLU A 3 -25.80 -7.22 39.24
N GLY A 4 -25.63 -7.82 38.05
CA GLY A 4 -26.37 -7.45 36.83
C GLY A 4 -25.92 -6.14 36.17
N LYS A 5 -24.78 -5.56 36.59
CA LYS A 5 -24.21 -4.38 35.92
C LYS A 5 -23.42 -4.79 34.68
N PRO A 6 -23.48 -4.02 33.57
CA PRO A 6 -22.63 -4.27 32.40
C PRO A 6 -21.16 -4.26 32.77
N LEU A 7 -20.41 -5.23 32.22
CA LEU A 7 -18.96 -5.16 32.24
C LEU A 7 -18.48 -4.03 31.34
N THR A 8 -17.44 -3.30 31.75
CA THR A 8 -16.83 -2.19 30.99
C THR A 8 -15.30 -2.29 31.00
N GLY A 9 -14.66 -1.65 30.03
CA GLY A 9 -13.21 -1.67 29.91
C GLY A 9 -12.64 -3.05 29.55
N LYS A 10 -11.38 -3.26 29.88
CA LYS A 10 -10.64 -4.50 29.65
C LYS A 10 -11.09 -5.58 30.63
N GLN A 11 -11.44 -6.76 30.12
CA GLN A 11 -11.86 -7.92 30.89
C GLN A 11 -11.13 -9.18 30.41
N ILE A 12 -10.81 -10.09 31.32
CA ILE A 12 -10.30 -11.41 31.00
C ILE A 12 -11.42 -12.42 31.32
N ILE A 13 -11.91 -13.09 30.28
CA ILE A 13 -13.00 -14.08 30.41
C ILE A 13 -12.47 -15.37 29.75
N ASP A 14 -12.46 -16.46 30.50
CA ASP A 14 -11.94 -17.80 30.08
C ASP A 14 -10.53 -17.68 29.44
N GLY A 15 -9.66 -16.90 30.09
CA GLY A 15 -8.27 -16.69 29.66
C GLY A 15 -8.08 -15.83 28.40
N LYS A 16 -9.14 -15.26 27.84
CA LYS A 16 -9.10 -14.36 26.68
C LYS A 16 -9.40 -12.93 27.08
N GLU A 17 -8.69 -11.98 26.48
CA GLU A 17 -8.91 -10.56 26.69
C GLU A 17 -10.06 -10.06 25.82
N TYR A 18 -10.96 -9.26 26.43
CA TYR A 18 -12.05 -8.53 25.76
C TYR A 18 -12.04 -7.08 26.22
N TYR A 19 -12.61 -6.21 25.41
CA TYR A 19 -12.86 -4.82 25.77
C TYR A 19 -14.35 -4.48 25.60
N PHE A 20 -14.98 -4.05 26.68
CA PHE A 20 -16.38 -3.64 26.68
C PHE A 20 -16.48 -2.10 26.72
N ARG A 21 -17.31 -1.55 25.85
CA ARG A 21 -17.63 -0.11 25.85
C ARG A 21 -18.45 0.26 27.10
N GLU A 22 -18.60 1.55 27.34
CA GLU A 22 -19.40 2.04 28.48
C GLU A 22 -20.86 1.53 28.49
N ASN A 23 -21.42 1.27 27.33
CA ASN A 23 -22.75 0.67 27.18
C ASN A 23 -22.77 -0.85 27.35
N GLY A 24 -21.68 -1.49 27.76
CA GLY A 24 -21.56 -2.92 27.97
C GLY A 24 -21.38 -3.75 26.69
N SER A 25 -21.36 -3.13 25.49
CA SER A 25 -21.14 -3.89 24.25
C SER A 25 -19.66 -4.24 24.07
N ALA A 26 -19.38 -5.49 23.69
CA ALA A 26 -18.01 -5.90 23.36
C ALA A 26 -17.49 -5.19 22.09
N ARG A 27 -16.23 -4.78 22.10
CA ARG A 27 -15.54 -4.31 20.90
C ARG A 27 -15.30 -5.50 19.95
N ARG A 28 -15.56 -5.31 18.66
CA ARG A 28 -15.41 -6.34 17.63
C ARG A 28 -15.00 -5.72 16.30
N GLY A 29 -14.09 -6.38 15.56
CA GLY A 29 -13.63 -5.94 14.24
C GLY A 29 -12.90 -4.60 14.27
N ASP A 30 -12.26 -4.25 15.37
CA ASP A 30 -11.65 -2.94 15.59
C ASP A 30 -10.52 -2.99 16.62
N PHE A 31 -9.75 -1.91 16.67
CA PHE A 31 -8.69 -1.67 17.65
C PHE A 31 -9.23 -0.86 18.83
N ASN A 32 -8.46 -0.76 19.90
CA ASN A 32 -8.82 0.12 21.03
C ASN A 32 -8.88 1.59 20.59
N PHE A 33 -9.48 2.45 21.45
CA PHE A 33 -9.96 3.80 21.15
C PHE A 33 -8.98 4.73 20.41
N PHE A 34 -7.68 4.58 20.54
CA PHE A 34 -6.67 5.38 19.83
C PHE A 34 -5.88 4.59 18.77
N GLY A 35 -6.37 3.42 18.33
CA GLY A 35 -5.61 2.54 17.45
C GLY A 35 -4.38 1.92 18.10
N THR A 36 -4.22 2.14 19.41
CA THR A 36 -3.20 1.54 20.26
C THR A 36 -3.84 0.41 21.06
N GLY A 37 -3.17 -0.72 21.15
CA GLY A 37 -3.71 -1.91 21.81
C GLY A 37 -4.23 -2.93 20.82
N PRO A 38 -4.71 -4.10 21.30
CA PRO A 38 -5.00 -5.23 20.45
C PRO A 38 -6.17 -4.99 19.49
N TYR A 39 -6.13 -5.69 18.37
CA TYR A 39 -7.29 -5.92 17.53
C TYR A 39 -8.24 -6.91 18.22
N TYR A 40 -9.52 -6.60 18.24
CA TYR A 40 -10.56 -7.48 18.78
C TYR A 40 -11.30 -8.17 17.64
N ASP A 41 -11.20 -9.50 17.59
CA ASP A 41 -11.75 -10.34 16.52
C ASP A 41 -13.23 -10.03 16.22
N LYS A 42 -13.56 -9.92 14.92
CA LYS A 42 -14.88 -9.52 14.45
C LYS A 42 -16.00 -10.48 14.90
N LYS A 43 -15.71 -11.78 15.00
CA LYS A 43 -16.68 -12.82 15.36
C LYS A 43 -16.78 -13.00 16.86
N THR A 44 -15.64 -13.15 17.51
CA THR A 44 -15.58 -13.52 18.93
C THR A 44 -15.50 -12.30 19.86
N GLY A 45 -14.91 -11.20 19.42
CA GLY A 45 -14.60 -10.05 20.26
C GLY A 45 -13.37 -10.27 21.15
N ALA A 46 -12.69 -11.40 21.04
CA ALA A 46 -11.46 -11.64 21.78
C ALA A 46 -10.27 -10.90 21.15
N ALA A 47 -9.33 -10.44 21.97
CA ALA A 47 -8.10 -9.84 21.49
C ALA A 47 -7.26 -10.85 20.71
N VAL A 48 -6.67 -10.40 19.61
CA VAL A 48 -5.84 -11.21 18.71
C VAL A 48 -4.39 -10.78 18.82
N TYR A 49 -3.52 -11.69 19.21
CA TYR A 49 -2.07 -11.46 19.33
C TYR A 49 -1.25 -12.28 18.32
N LYS A 50 -1.92 -12.95 17.38
CA LYS A 50 -1.23 -13.65 16.29
C LYS A 50 -1.06 -12.70 15.11
N ALA A 51 0.18 -12.54 14.65
CA ALA A 51 0.49 -11.74 13.46
C ALA A 51 -0.29 -12.20 12.23
N GLY A 52 -0.77 -11.24 11.44
CA GLY A 52 -1.52 -11.55 10.21
C GLY A 52 -2.43 -10.42 9.75
N LEU A 53 -3.08 -10.64 8.61
CA LEU A 53 -4.11 -9.76 8.08
C LEU A 53 -5.40 -9.92 8.88
N VAL A 54 -6.00 -8.79 9.26
CA VAL A 54 -7.29 -8.72 9.96
C VAL A 54 -8.22 -7.77 9.24
N GLU A 55 -9.49 -8.16 9.09
CA GLU A 55 -10.51 -7.29 8.51
C GLU A 55 -11.07 -6.34 9.58
N VAL A 56 -10.98 -5.03 9.32
CA VAL A 56 -11.39 -3.98 10.26
C VAL A 56 -12.74 -3.33 9.92
N GLY A 57 -13.52 -3.98 9.09
CA GLY A 57 -14.82 -3.49 8.63
C GLY A 57 -14.78 -2.87 7.23
N ASN A 58 -15.95 -2.74 6.61
CA ASN A 58 -16.13 -2.18 5.25
C ASN A 58 -15.20 -2.77 4.16
N GLY A 59 -14.78 -4.04 4.32
CA GLY A 59 -13.84 -4.68 3.40
C GLY A 59 -12.40 -4.18 3.51
N GLN A 60 -12.07 -3.39 4.53
CA GLN A 60 -10.72 -2.89 4.78
C GLN A 60 -9.92 -3.88 5.61
N TRP A 61 -8.63 -3.97 5.33
CA TRP A 61 -7.71 -4.90 5.97
C TRP A 61 -6.53 -4.14 6.57
N CYS A 62 -6.09 -4.56 7.74
CA CYS A 62 -4.83 -4.15 8.35
C CYS A 62 -3.96 -5.39 8.59
N TYR A 63 -2.65 -5.19 8.70
CA TYR A 63 -1.77 -6.23 9.21
C TYR A 63 -1.38 -5.90 10.65
N ILE A 64 -1.48 -6.87 11.54
CA ILE A 64 -1.00 -6.77 12.92
C ILE A 64 0.23 -7.65 13.12
N ASN A 65 1.16 -7.19 13.97
CA ASN A 65 2.29 -7.98 14.42
C ASN A 65 1.88 -8.90 15.60
N ASP A 66 2.82 -9.64 16.15
CA ASP A 66 2.63 -10.54 17.31
C ASP A 66 2.27 -9.82 18.63
N LYS A 67 2.44 -8.49 18.66
CA LYS A 67 2.00 -7.62 19.75
C LYS A 67 0.62 -7.00 19.51
N SER A 68 -0.05 -7.40 18.41
CA SER A 68 -1.32 -6.83 17.95
C SER A 68 -1.24 -5.34 17.57
N GLU A 69 -0.04 -4.85 17.22
CA GLU A 69 0.18 -3.50 16.71
C GLU A 69 0.02 -3.48 15.20
N LYS A 70 -0.63 -2.43 14.67
CA LYS A 70 -0.76 -2.22 13.22
C LYS A 70 0.60 -1.97 12.58
N LEU A 71 0.84 -2.61 11.44
CA LEU A 71 1.90 -2.19 10.53
C LEU A 71 1.40 -1.02 9.66
N LEU A 72 2.31 -0.09 9.38
CA LEU A 72 2.05 1.10 8.57
C LEU A 72 3.11 1.18 7.47
N TYR A 73 2.78 1.89 6.40
CA TYR A 73 3.67 2.21 5.29
C TYR A 73 4.13 0.96 4.50
N LEU A 74 5.25 1.04 3.81
CA LEU A 74 5.80 -0.06 3.02
C LEU A 74 6.38 -1.14 3.94
N GLN A 75 5.90 -2.36 3.81
CA GLN A 75 6.30 -3.50 4.61
C GLN A 75 6.66 -4.69 3.73
N ASN A 76 7.73 -5.39 4.08
CA ASN A 76 8.04 -6.70 3.49
C ASN A 76 7.50 -7.80 4.43
N ILE A 77 6.55 -8.57 3.93
CA ILE A 77 5.90 -9.65 4.67
C ILE A 77 6.06 -10.92 3.83
N ASP A 78 6.81 -11.89 4.34
CA ASP A 78 7.09 -13.17 3.66
C ASP A 78 7.63 -12.98 2.23
N GLY A 79 8.54 -12.02 2.04
CA GLY A 79 9.19 -11.71 0.76
C GLY A 79 8.33 -10.92 -0.23
N LYS A 80 7.15 -10.48 0.15
CA LYS A 80 6.28 -9.61 -0.67
C LYS A 80 6.15 -8.23 -0.05
N LEU A 81 6.13 -7.20 -0.89
CA LEU A 81 5.91 -5.83 -0.44
C LEU A 81 4.41 -5.53 -0.36
N TYR A 82 4.01 -4.85 0.71
CA TYR A 82 2.66 -4.35 0.95
C TYR A 82 2.75 -2.91 1.43
N TYR A 83 1.74 -2.10 1.13
CA TYR A 83 1.64 -0.76 1.65
C TYR A 83 0.39 -0.60 2.51
N PHE A 84 0.57 -0.12 3.74
CA PHE A 84 -0.51 0.15 4.68
C PHE A 84 -0.68 1.66 4.83
N GLU A 85 -1.74 2.18 4.23
CA GLU A 85 -2.04 3.62 4.20
C GLU A 85 -2.31 4.15 5.61
N ASN A 86 -1.69 5.28 5.93
CA ASN A 86 -1.92 5.95 7.18
C ASN A 86 -2.67 7.28 6.96
N PHE A 87 -3.98 7.20 6.80
CA PHE A 87 -4.81 8.41 6.79
C PHE A 87 -4.90 8.95 8.23
N ARG A 88 -4.15 9.99 8.53
CA ARG A 88 -4.29 10.73 9.79
C ARG A 88 -5.61 11.52 9.80
N ALA A 89 -6.67 10.95 10.30
CA ALA A 89 -7.65 11.75 11.03
C ALA A 89 -7.04 12.10 12.42
N ILE A 90 -7.34 13.25 12.94
CA ILE A 90 -6.66 13.90 14.09
C ILE A 90 -6.34 12.96 15.29
N TYR A 91 -6.97 11.79 15.38
CA TYR A 91 -6.83 10.83 16.49
C TYR A 91 -6.69 9.36 16.08
N TYR A 92 -6.62 9.02 14.76
CA TYR A 92 -6.60 7.63 14.32
C TYR A 92 -5.58 7.37 13.22
N THR A 93 -4.76 6.34 13.40
CA THR A 93 -3.95 5.76 12.31
C THR A 93 -4.77 4.69 11.63
N SER A 94 -5.01 4.79 10.32
CA SER A 94 -5.84 3.83 9.60
C SER A 94 -5.14 2.48 9.39
N GLY A 95 -3.92 2.48 8.89
CA GLY A 95 -3.15 1.27 8.60
C GLY A 95 -3.84 0.35 7.60
N TYR A 96 -4.61 0.90 6.63
CA TYR A 96 -5.36 0.09 5.68
C TYR A 96 -4.48 -0.41 4.54
N LEU A 97 -4.61 -1.70 4.20
CA LEU A 97 -3.91 -2.32 3.10
C LEU A 97 -4.32 -1.65 1.77
N ALA A 98 -3.34 -1.11 1.04
CA ALA A 98 -3.54 -0.58 -0.30
C ALA A 98 -3.84 -1.71 -1.29
N LYS A 99 -4.85 -1.52 -2.13
CA LYS A 99 -5.24 -2.44 -3.20
C LYS A 99 -5.69 -1.65 -4.44
N ASP A 100 -5.45 -2.23 -5.64
CA ASP A 100 -5.79 -1.62 -6.93
C ASP A 100 -5.31 -0.17 -7.04
N LYS A 101 -4.05 0.08 -6.70
CA LYS A 101 -3.46 1.42 -6.71
C LYS A 101 -2.05 1.42 -7.28
N VAL A 102 -1.77 2.40 -8.14
CA VAL A 102 -0.41 2.86 -8.42
C VAL A 102 -0.13 4.03 -7.48
N LEU A 103 0.87 3.90 -6.62
CA LEU A 103 1.27 4.97 -5.71
C LEU A 103 2.79 4.95 -5.45
N SER A 104 3.32 6.08 -5.02
CA SER A 104 4.67 6.20 -4.49
C SER A 104 4.59 6.31 -2.96
N PRO A 105 5.05 5.30 -2.21
CA PRO A 105 5.06 5.34 -0.75
C PRO A 105 5.80 6.55 -0.19
N GLU A 106 6.91 6.93 -0.81
CA GLU A 106 7.74 8.07 -0.39
C GLU A 106 6.99 9.40 -0.58
N ALA A 107 6.26 9.57 -1.69
CA ALA A 107 5.44 10.77 -1.93
C ALA A 107 4.26 10.85 -0.96
N GLU A 108 3.61 9.73 -0.69
CA GLU A 108 2.50 9.63 0.27
C GLU A 108 2.96 9.97 1.69
N ASP A 109 4.15 9.53 2.08
CA ASP A 109 4.71 9.82 3.41
C ASP A 109 5.16 11.28 3.52
N TYR A 110 5.66 11.89 2.46
CA TYR A 110 6.10 13.29 2.43
C TYR A 110 4.95 14.27 2.68
N ASP A 111 3.81 14.09 2.01
CA ASP A 111 2.64 14.97 2.18
C ASP A 111 2.05 14.91 3.60
N ARG A 112 2.38 13.90 4.39
CA ARG A 112 1.87 13.69 5.75
C ARG A 112 2.77 14.23 6.86
N HIS A 113 4.02 14.54 6.56
CA HIS A 113 5.01 15.01 7.54
C HIS A 113 5.07 16.54 7.70
N TRP A 114 4.16 17.30 7.09
CA TRP A 114 4.16 18.77 7.08
C TRP A 114 3.86 19.46 8.41
N THR A 115 4.00 18.81 9.55
CA THR A 115 3.77 19.42 10.88
C THR A 115 5.00 19.47 11.80
N THR A 116 6.20 19.15 11.31
CA THR A 116 7.41 19.36 12.12
C THR A 116 8.49 20.07 11.31
N ASN A 117 8.89 21.24 11.79
CA ASN A 117 10.00 22.04 11.31
C ASN A 117 11.27 21.20 11.07
N SER A 118 11.53 20.78 9.84
CA SER A 118 12.89 20.41 9.43
C SER A 118 13.12 20.85 7.99
N THR A 119 13.99 21.83 7.84
CA THR A 119 14.44 22.48 6.64
C THR A 119 15.52 21.67 5.91
N GLU A 120 15.32 20.42 5.61
CA GLU A 120 16.18 19.70 4.66
C GLU A 120 15.34 18.77 3.79
N VAL A 121 14.84 19.30 2.69
CA VAL A 121 14.30 18.52 1.59
C VAL A 121 15.48 18.10 0.73
N VAL A 122 16.05 16.95 0.99
CA VAL A 122 16.90 16.27 0.01
C VAL A 122 15.98 15.70 -1.07
N LYS A 123 15.77 16.45 -2.15
CA LYS A 123 15.21 15.93 -3.40
C LYS A 123 16.26 15.01 -4.03
N SER A 124 16.30 13.77 -3.64
CA SER A 124 17.11 12.75 -4.27
C SER A 124 16.22 11.64 -4.78
N GLU A 125 16.23 11.49 -6.10
CA GLU A 125 15.63 10.44 -6.92
C GLU A 125 14.12 10.63 -7.23
N PRO A 126 13.68 10.31 -8.45
CA PRO A 126 12.26 10.25 -8.77
C PRO A 126 11.57 9.24 -7.85
N TYR A 127 10.41 9.61 -7.31
CA TYR A 127 9.64 8.72 -6.43
C TYR A 127 9.41 7.37 -7.09
N ALA A 128 9.71 6.29 -6.37
CA ALA A 128 9.44 4.95 -6.87
C ALA A 128 7.94 4.66 -6.80
N TYR A 129 7.32 4.31 -7.92
CA TYR A 129 5.91 3.92 -7.99
C TYR A 129 5.77 2.41 -7.93
N TYR A 130 4.72 1.93 -7.25
CA TYR A 130 4.35 0.52 -7.13
C TYR A 130 2.88 0.35 -7.49
N TYR A 131 2.52 -0.80 -8.05
CA TYR A 131 1.12 -1.20 -8.13
C TYR A 131 0.84 -2.31 -7.10
N PHE A 132 -0.15 -2.08 -6.27
CA PHE A 132 -0.62 -3.03 -5.28
C PHE A 132 -1.84 -3.75 -5.82
N ASP A 133 -1.70 -5.06 -5.98
CA ASP A 133 -2.67 -5.95 -6.60
C ASP A 133 -4.07 -5.88 -5.95
N ALA A 134 -5.12 -5.93 -6.77
CA ALA A 134 -6.50 -5.73 -6.35
C ALA A 134 -7.02 -6.82 -5.39
N GLU A 135 -6.53 -8.04 -5.51
CA GLU A 135 -6.98 -9.18 -4.70
C GLU A 135 -6.13 -9.32 -3.44
N THR A 136 -4.83 -9.35 -3.61
CA THR A 136 -3.88 -9.67 -2.54
C THR A 136 -3.36 -8.45 -1.80
N GLY A 137 -3.30 -7.29 -2.47
CA GLY A 137 -2.63 -6.09 -1.97
C GLY A 137 -1.10 -6.19 -1.98
N ALA A 138 -0.52 -7.25 -2.55
CA ALA A 138 0.92 -7.34 -2.72
C ALA A 138 1.39 -6.49 -3.91
N ALA A 139 2.58 -5.89 -3.82
CA ALA A 139 3.18 -5.22 -4.97
C ALA A 139 3.46 -6.25 -6.08
N VAL A 140 3.08 -5.92 -7.31
CA VAL A 140 3.35 -6.78 -8.47
C VAL A 140 4.80 -6.64 -8.92
N THR A 141 5.33 -7.68 -9.57
CA THR A 141 6.70 -7.73 -10.06
C THR A 141 6.77 -8.34 -11.46
N ASN A 142 7.76 -7.95 -12.25
CA ASN A 142 8.10 -8.50 -13.56
C ASN A 142 6.93 -8.62 -14.54
N GLN A 143 6.05 -7.58 -14.59
CA GLN A 143 4.91 -7.61 -15.50
C GLN A 143 4.39 -6.23 -15.89
N PHE A 144 3.72 -6.17 -17.03
CA PHE A 144 2.95 -5.02 -17.45
C PHE A 144 1.60 -4.97 -16.72
N ILE A 145 1.21 -3.78 -16.29
CA ILE A 145 -0.10 -3.49 -15.69
C ILE A 145 -0.76 -2.33 -16.42
N ASN A 146 -2.00 -2.51 -16.83
CA ASN A 146 -2.86 -1.44 -17.30
C ASN A 146 -3.71 -0.92 -16.13
N TRP A 147 -3.48 0.32 -15.73
CA TRP A 147 -4.21 0.94 -14.64
C TRP A 147 -4.69 2.33 -15.04
N ARG A 148 -6.00 2.55 -14.96
CA ARG A 148 -6.66 3.83 -15.31
C ARG A 148 -6.23 4.40 -16.66
N GLY A 149 -6.15 3.54 -17.69
CA GLY A 149 -5.81 3.91 -19.05
C GLY A 149 -4.32 4.14 -19.32
N ASN A 150 -3.46 3.96 -18.33
CA ASN A 150 -2.01 4.00 -18.50
C ASN A 150 -1.41 2.59 -18.37
N THR A 151 -0.35 2.31 -19.11
CA THR A 151 0.42 1.06 -19.01
C THR A 151 1.69 1.33 -18.22
N TYR A 152 2.03 0.43 -17.32
CA TYR A 152 3.25 0.44 -16.51
C TYR A 152 3.95 -0.91 -16.64
N TYR A 153 5.24 -0.96 -16.39
CA TYR A 153 5.95 -2.20 -16.14
C TYR A 153 6.63 -2.13 -14.78
N PHE A 154 6.38 -3.12 -13.95
CA PHE A 154 6.98 -3.23 -12.62
C PHE A 154 8.10 -4.26 -12.66
N GLY A 155 9.31 -3.84 -12.25
CA GLY A 155 10.50 -4.68 -12.25
C GLY A 155 10.50 -5.73 -11.13
N ALA A 156 11.62 -6.44 -10.98
CA ALA A 156 11.77 -7.51 -9.99
C ALA A 156 11.66 -7.01 -8.53
N ASP A 157 11.99 -5.76 -8.28
CA ASP A 157 11.86 -5.10 -6.98
C ASP A 157 10.48 -4.48 -6.73
N GLY A 158 9.55 -4.63 -7.66
CA GLY A 158 8.20 -4.08 -7.62
C GLY A 158 8.09 -2.61 -8.02
N LYS A 159 9.19 -1.93 -8.35
CA LYS A 159 9.18 -0.53 -8.80
C LYS A 159 8.76 -0.41 -10.25
N ALA A 160 7.99 0.60 -10.58
CA ALA A 160 7.72 0.97 -11.96
C ALA A 160 9.04 1.37 -12.65
N LEU A 161 9.28 0.81 -13.83
CA LEU A 161 10.40 1.21 -14.65
C LEU A 161 10.15 2.60 -15.25
N VAL A 162 11.21 3.38 -15.40
CA VAL A 162 11.19 4.73 -15.97
C VAL A 162 12.21 4.85 -17.09
N PHE A 163 11.99 5.80 -17.99
CA PHE A 163 12.84 6.11 -19.14
C PHE A 163 13.02 4.95 -20.11
N ASP A 164 14.20 4.80 -20.71
CA ASP A 164 14.51 3.78 -21.73
C ASP A 164 14.77 2.41 -21.10
N GLN A 165 14.01 1.42 -21.50
CA GLN A 165 14.05 0.08 -20.92
C GLN A 165 14.02 -0.98 -22.01
N ILE A 166 14.72 -2.09 -21.76
CA ILE A 166 14.65 -3.30 -22.59
C ILE A 166 13.96 -4.39 -21.79
N ILE A 167 12.78 -4.81 -22.26
CA ILE A 167 11.97 -5.84 -21.63
C ILE A 167 11.75 -6.94 -22.68
N ASP A 168 12.17 -8.16 -22.37
CA ASP A 168 12.09 -9.31 -23.29
C ASP A 168 12.67 -9.03 -24.69
N GLY A 169 13.80 -8.29 -24.75
CA GLY A 169 14.50 -7.93 -25.98
C GLY A 169 13.85 -6.80 -26.80
N LYS A 170 12.79 -6.18 -26.33
CA LYS A 170 12.10 -5.06 -26.95
C LYS A 170 12.36 -3.76 -26.20
N HIS A 171 12.49 -2.65 -26.91
CA HIS A 171 12.71 -1.34 -26.33
C HIS A 171 11.39 -0.62 -26.05
N TYR A 172 11.26 -0.06 -24.85
CA TYR A 172 10.15 0.75 -24.38
C TYR A 172 10.65 2.02 -23.73
N TYR A 173 9.79 3.02 -23.66
CA TYR A 173 10.06 4.24 -22.92
C TYR A 173 8.92 4.50 -21.93
N PHE A 174 9.27 4.88 -20.71
CA PHE A 174 8.33 5.24 -19.66
C PHE A 174 8.64 6.68 -19.19
N ASP A 175 7.62 7.43 -18.82
CA ASP A 175 7.82 8.77 -18.25
C ASP A 175 8.37 8.70 -16.79
N GLU A 176 8.55 9.85 -16.19
CA GLU A 176 9.06 9.97 -14.80
C GLU A 176 8.11 9.35 -13.77
N GLN A 177 6.84 9.14 -14.09
CA GLN A 177 5.86 8.46 -13.27
C GLN A 177 5.72 6.96 -13.61
N GLY A 178 6.54 6.44 -14.52
CA GLY A 178 6.50 5.05 -14.98
C GLY A 178 5.40 4.73 -15.98
N LYS A 179 4.72 5.73 -16.56
CA LYS A 179 3.71 5.50 -17.59
C LYS A 179 4.38 5.23 -18.93
N GLN A 180 3.98 4.13 -19.58
CA GLN A 180 4.51 3.79 -20.91
C GLN A 180 4.14 4.83 -21.95
N VAL A 181 5.13 5.28 -22.70
CA VAL A 181 4.96 6.17 -23.84
C VAL A 181 4.50 5.34 -25.06
N LYS A 182 3.40 5.77 -25.69
CA LYS A 182 2.82 5.17 -26.90
C LYS A 182 2.42 6.27 -27.89
N GLY A 183 2.53 5.97 -29.19
CA GLY A 183 2.04 6.86 -30.25
C GLY A 183 2.75 8.20 -30.34
N GLN A 184 4.00 8.32 -29.88
CA GLN A 184 4.68 9.59 -29.88
C GLN A 184 6.20 9.47 -30.04
N PHE A 185 6.82 10.59 -30.38
CA PHE A 185 8.26 10.71 -30.48
C PHE A 185 8.86 11.12 -29.13
N ILE A 186 9.95 10.46 -28.77
CA ILE A 186 10.85 10.90 -27.71
C ILE A 186 12.13 11.43 -28.36
N LEU A 187 12.58 12.59 -27.92
CA LEU A 187 13.86 13.17 -28.29
C LEU A 187 14.76 13.20 -27.05
N ASP A 188 15.77 12.41 -27.06
CA ASP A 188 16.78 12.33 -26.01
C ASP A 188 18.20 12.23 -26.59
N TYR A 189 19.19 11.87 -25.77
CA TYR A 189 20.58 11.68 -26.21
C TYR A 189 20.77 10.55 -27.25
N ASN A 190 19.80 9.63 -27.38
CA ASN A 190 19.78 8.59 -28.41
C ASN A 190 19.15 9.08 -29.74
N GLY A 191 18.71 10.34 -29.80
CA GLY A 191 18.07 10.93 -30.96
C GLY A 191 16.54 10.87 -30.92
N LYS A 192 15.91 11.10 -32.08
CA LYS A 192 14.45 11.07 -32.21
C LYS A 192 13.96 9.65 -32.47
N ARG A 193 13.18 9.09 -31.56
CA ARG A 193 12.67 7.72 -31.58
C ARG A 193 11.16 7.73 -31.47
N TYR A 194 10.46 6.88 -32.26
CA TYR A 194 9.01 6.74 -32.21
C TYR A 194 8.62 5.41 -31.56
N PHE A 195 7.70 5.49 -30.63
CA PHE A 195 7.15 4.33 -29.95
C PHE A 195 5.74 4.03 -30.45
N ASP A 196 5.52 2.77 -30.84
CA ASP A 196 4.29 2.29 -31.48
C ASP A 196 3.02 2.65 -30.70
N ASP A 197 1.96 2.99 -31.42
CA ASP A 197 0.69 3.49 -30.86
C ASP A 197 -0.02 2.45 -29.99
N ASN A 198 0.12 1.17 -30.31
CA ASN A 198 -0.58 0.08 -29.63
C ASN A 198 0.30 -0.61 -28.60
N THR A 199 1.50 -0.98 -29.00
CA THR A 199 2.42 -1.79 -28.18
C THR A 199 3.33 -0.94 -27.32
N GLY A 200 3.65 0.30 -27.77
CA GLY A 200 4.67 1.14 -27.15
C GLY A 200 6.10 0.64 -27.39
N GLU A 201 6.31 -0.31 -28.31
CA GLU A 201 7.64 -0.77 -28.69
C GLU A 201 8.33 0.28 -29.57
N LEU A 202 9.63 0.43 -29.43
CA LEU A 202 10.41 1.30 -30.32
C LEU A 202 10.32 0.77 -31.77
N LEU A 203 9.83 1.60 -32.67
CA LEU A 203 9.85 1.31 -34.10
C LEU A 203 11.24 1.65 -34.65
N THR A 204 12.00 0.60 -34.97
CA THR A 204 13.26 0.75 -35.71
C THR A 204 12.94 0.86 -37.20
N ASN A 205 13.28 1.98 -37.84
CA ASN A 205 13.20 2.12 -39.29
C ASN A 205 14.08 1.07 -39.98
N THR A 206 13.51 -0.05 -40.34
CA THR A 206 14.08 -0.91 -41.36
C THR A 206 13.67 -0.29 -42.71
N ILE A 207 14.35 0.77 -43.12
CA ILE A 207 14.31 1.19 -44.53
C ILE A 207 14.98 0.04 -45.28
N ARG A 208 14.18 -0.76 -45.99
CA ARG A 208 14.68 -1.69 -47.01
C ARG A 208 14.87 -0.96 -48.33
#